data_5d1392432816796c45529dc65d45f9f6
#
_entry.id   5d1392432816796c45529dc65d45f9f6
#
_cell.length_a   1.000
_cell.length_b   1.000
_cell.length_c   1.000
_cell.angle_alpha   90.00
_cell.angle_beta   90.00
_cell.angle_gamma   90.00
#
_symmetry.space_group_name_H-M   'P 1'
#
loop_
_entity.id
_entity.type
_entity.pdbx_description
1 polymer ?
#
loop_
_entity_poly.entity_id
_entity_poly.type
_entity_poly.pdbx_seq_one_letter_code
_entity_poly.pdbx_strand_id
1 'polypeptide(L)'
;MTTVMVFHEVDDVDHWLRSPKREEFFGPLGMSARTFVDPDKTNRVGLIVTVPDLDTLRTALATQASADAMKFDGVRPETIVMLIES
;
A
#
# COMPACT_ATOMS: atom_id res chain seq x y z
N MET A 1 6.41 16.34 -5.70
CA MET A 1 5.61 15.19 -5.26
C MET A 1 5.67 14.10 -6.29
N THR A 2 5.74 12.87 -5.85
CA THR A 2 5.79 11.69 -6.71
C THR A 2 4.52 10.87 -6.49
N THR A 3 3.90 10.43 -7.58
CA THR A 3 2.73 9.56 -7.52
C THR A 3 3.17 8.14 -7.85
N VAL A 4 2.83 7.21 -6.98
CA VAL A 4 3.22 5.81 -7.09
C VAL A 4 1.97 4.95 -7.15
N MET A 5 1.96 3.99 -8.06
CA MET A 5 0.90 3.02 -8.18
C MET A 5 1.44 1.66 -7.70
N VAL A 6 0.71 1.04 -6.78
CA VAL A 6 1.11 -0.24 -6.20
C VAL A 6 0.00 -1.25 -6.42
N PHE A 7 0.34 -2.40 -6.98
CA PHE A 7 -0.57 -3.54 -7.14
C PHE A 7 -0.10 -4.67 -6.26
N HIS A 8 -1.03 -5.38 -5.64
CA HIS A 8 -0.70 -6.59 -4.90
C HIS A 8 -1.95 -7.45 -4.68
N GLU A 9 -1.76 -8.62 -4.08
CA GLU A 9 -2.85 -9.47 -3.64
C GLU A 9 -2.92 -9.47 -2.12
N VAL A 10 -4.13 -9.67 -1.61
CA VAL A 10 -4.38 -9.77 -0.16
C VAL A 10 -5.22 -11.02 0.11
N ASP A 11 -5.15 -11.51 1.34
CA ASP A 11 -5.90 -12.72 1.73
C ASP A 11 -7.39 -12.44 1.86
N ASP A 12 -7.76 -11.24 2.35
CA ASP A 12 -9.15 -10.84 2.56
C ASP A 12 -9.30 -9.36 2.20
N VAL A 13 -9.98 -9.07 1.10
CA VAL A 13 -10.15 -7.71 0.60
C VAL A 13 -10.93 -6.83 1.58
N ASP A 14 -12.00 -7.36 2.19
CA ASP A 14 -12.80 -6.59 3.12
C ASP A 14 -12.01 -6.22 4.38
N HIS A 15 -11.22 -7.14 4.89
CA HIS A 15 -10.32 -6.87 6.02
C HIS A 15 -9.31 -5.78 5.66
N TRP A 16 -8.70 -5.89 4.47
CA TRP A 16 -7.73 -4.92 3.98
C TRP A 16 -8.34 -3.52 3.84
N LEU A 17 -9.57 -3.42 3.30
CA LEU A 17 -10.26 -2.13 3.16
C LEU A 17 -10.59 -1.49 4.51
N ARG A 18 -10.96 -2.29 5.50
CA ARG A 18 -11.33 -1.78 6.84
C ARG A 18 -10.13 -1.49 7.73
N SER A 19 -8.95 -1.95 7.36
CA SER A 19 -7.76 -1.83 8.19
C SER A 19 -7.37 -0.36 8.35
N PRO A 20 -7.05 0.10 9.58
CA PRO A 20 -6.54 1.45 9.80
C PRO A 20 -5.04 1.56 9.55
N LYS A 21 -4.35 0.45 9.26
CA LYS A 21 -2.88 0.40 9.23
C LYS A 21 -2.28 1.28 8.15
N ARG A 22 -2.92 1.39 6.97
CA ARG A 22 -2.41 2.26 5.90
C ARG A 22 -2.38 3.71 6.36
N GLU A 23 -3.48 4.20 6.92
CA GLU A 23 -3.58 5.58 7.38
C GLU A 23 -2.64 5.82 8.55
N GLU A 24 -2.56 4.89 9.49
CA GLU A 24 -1.65 4.98 10.64
C GLU A 24 -0.19 5.03 10.20
N PHE A 25 0.15 4.30 9.11
CA PHE A 25 1.51 4.24 8.59
C PHE A 25 1.86 5.46 7.74
N PHE A 26 1.00 5.78 6.76
CA PHE A 26 1.28 6.85 5.79
C PHE A 26 0.98 8.25 6.33
N GLY A 27 -0.03 8.40 7.18
CA GLY A 27 -0.46 9.70 7.69
C GLY A 27 0.67 10.51 8.35
N PRO A 28 1.40 9.93 9.32
CA PRO A 28 2.50 10.65 9.98
C PRO A 28 3.65 11.01 9.05
N LEU A 29 3.78 10.31 7.91
CA LEU A 29 4.81 10.58 6.90
C LEU A 29 4.38 11.65 5.88
N GLY A 30 3.18 12.20 6.03
CA GLY A 30 2.64 13.18 5.09
C GLY A 30 2.26 12.58 3.75
N MET A 31 2.03 11.28 3.71
CA MET A 31 1.64 10.56 2.49
C MET A 31 0.14 10.29 2.50
N SER A 32 -0.49 10.29 1.32
CA SER A 32 -1.89 9.94 1.17
C SER A 32 -2.04 8.77 0.20
N ALA A 33 -3.00 7.90 0.48
CA ALA A 33 -3.23 6.72 -0.34
C ALA A 33 -4.71 6.62 -0.72
N ARG A 34 -4.96 6.25 -1.99
CA ARG A 34 -6.27 5.88 -2.47
C ARG A 34 -6.29 4.39 -2.77
N THR A 35 -7.36 3.71 -2.39
CA THR A 35 -7.47 2.27 -2.52
C THR A 35 -8.37 1.90 -3.69
N PHE A 36 -8.00 0.82 -4.36
CA PHE A 36 -8.73 0.28 -5.51
C PHE A 36 -8.89 -1.22 -5.35
N VAL A 37 -10.03 -1.72 -5.76
CA VAL A 37 -10.34 -3.16 -5.70
C VAL A 37 -10.71 -3.67 -7.09
N ASP A 38 -10.53 -4.97 -7.30
CA ASP A 38 -10.92 -5.62 -8.54
C ASP A 38 -12.46 -5.72 -8.58
N PRO A 39 -13.12 -5.17 -9.63
CA PRO A 39 -14.57 -5.28 -9.75
C PRO A 39 -15.06 -6.72 -9.90
N ASP A 40 -14.19 -7.63 -10.32
CA ASP A 40 -14.48 -9.06 -10.42
C ASP A 40 -14.29 -9.79 -9.08
N LYS A 41 -14.03 -9.05 -8.01
CA LYS A 41 -13.93 -9.56 -6.64
C LYS A 41 -12.85 -10.62 -6.45
N THR A 42 -11.74 -10.48 -7.16
CA THR A 42 -10.54 -11.30 -6.90
C THR A 42 -9.79 -10.75 -5.70
N ASN A 43 -8.66 -11.38 -5.37
CA ASN A 43 -7.79 -10.92 -4.27
C ASN A 43 -6.86 -9.77 -4.69
N ARG A 44 -6.94 -9.31 -5.94
CA ARG A 44 -6.10 -8.22 -6.44
C ARG A 44 -6.64 -6.88 -5.96
N VAL A 45 -5.73 -6.05 -5.47
CA VAL A 45 -6.04 -4.69 -5.01
C VAL A 45 -4.94 -3.74 -5.49
N GLY A 46 -5.19 -2.46 -5.37
CA GLY A 46 -4.22 -1.44 -5.73
C GLY A 46 -4.29 -0.22 -4.84
N LEU A 47 -3.19 0.51 -4.85
CA LEU A 47 -3.05 1.80 -4.18
C LEU A 47 -2.49 2.81 -5.16
N ILE A 48 -2.95 4.06 -5.05
CA ILE A 48 -2.22 5.19 -5.60
C ILE A 48 -1.79 6.03 -4.42
N VAL A 49 -0.48 6.20 -4.25
CA VAL A 49 0.13 6.89 -3.11
C VAL A 49 0.84 8.14 -3.62
N THR A 50 0.54 9.28 -3.01
CA THR A 50 1.27 10.52 -3.26
C THR A 50 2.32 10.67 -2.16
N VAL A 51 3.59 10.78 -2.56
CA VAL A 51 4.73 10.81 -1.65
C VAL A 51 5.64 11.99 -1.97
N PRO A 52 6.46 12.47 -1.00
CA PRO A 52 7.43 13.53 -1.27
C PRO A 52 8.43 13.15 -2.36
N ASP A 53 8.99 11.95 -2.27
CA ASP A 53 9.90 11.37 -3.26
C ASP A 53 9.94 9.86 -3.08
N LEU A 54 10.49 9.16 -4.10
CA LEU A 54 10.51 7.70 -4.10
C LEU A 54 11.43 7.14 -3.00
N ASP A 55 12.55 7.80 -2.71
CA ASP A 55 13.49 7.33 -1.69
C ASP A 55 12.86 7.35 -0.30
N THR A 56 12.07 8.37 0.02
CA THR A 56 11.32 8.43 1.27
C THR A 56 10.36 7.26 1.39
N LEU A 57 9.65 6.94 0.32
CA LEU A 57 8.75 5.79 0.31
C LEU A 57 9.50 4.48 0.51
N ARG A 58 10.61 4.27 -0.22
CA ARG A 58 11.42 3.05 -0.10
C ARG A 58 11.97 2.88 1.31
N THR A 59 12.45 3.96 1.91
CA THR A 59 12.95 3.93 3.28
C THR A 59 11.83 3.55 4.26
N ALA A 60 10.65 4.13 4.10
CA ALA A 60 9.50 3.83 4.94
C ALA A 60 9.08 2.35 4.79
N LEU A 61 9.04 1.83 3.56
CA LEU A 61 8.64 0.45 3.30
C LEU A 61 9.65 -0.58 3.81
N ALA A 62 10.89 -0.18 4.05
CA ALA A 62 11.94 -1.06 4.58
C ALA A 62 11.89 -1.19 6.10
N THR A 63 10.96 -0.54 6.78
CA THR A 63 10.86 -0.55 8.24
C THR A 63 10.09 -1.76 8.77
N GLN A 64 10.33 -2.11 10.03
CA GLN A 64 9.56 -3.16 10.70
C GLN A 64 8.08 -2.78 10.81
N ALA A 65 7.79 -1.49 11.00
CA ALA A 65 6.41 -1.00 11.06
C ALA A 65 5.65 -1.31 9.75
N SER A 66 6.32 -1.16 8.61
CA SER A 66 5.74 -1.52 7.31
C SER A 66 5.47 -3.02 7.22
N ALA A 67 6.44 -3.84 7.61
CA ALA A 67 6.30 -5.29 7.59
C ALA A 67 5.13 -5.75 8.48
N ASP A 68 5.01 -5.17 9.67
CA ASP A 68 3.93 -5.50 10.61
C ASP A 68 2.57 -5.08 10.06
N ALA A 69 2.49 -3.89 9.44
CA ALA A 69 1.24 -3.41 8.82
C ALA A 69 0.80 -4.32 7.67
N MET A 70 1.73 -4.72 6.81
CA MET A 70 1.43 -5.62 5.70
C MET A 70 0.96 -6.98 6.19
N LYS A 71 1.59 -7.51 7.23
CA LYS A 71 1.21 -8.78 7.82
C LYS A 71 -0.19 -8.71 8.41
N PHE A 72 -0.50 -7.64 9.14
CA PHE A 72 -1.84 -7.43 9.70
C PHE A 72 -2.89 -7.37 8.59
N ASP A 73 -2.59 -6.70 7.49
CA ASP A 73 -3.51 -6.49 6.36
C ASP A 73 -3.63 -7.72 5.45
N GLY A 74 -2.81 -8.74 5.65
CA GLY A 74 -2.81 -9.93 4.80
C GLY A 74 -2.24 -9.70 3.42
N VAL A 75 -1.35 -8.73 3.26
CA VAL A 75 -0.67 -8.46 1.99
C VAL A 75 0.30 -9.59 1.67
N ARG A 76 0.25 -10.06 0.42
CA ARG A 76 1.18 -11.07 -0.09
C ARG A 76 2.39 -10.38 -0.70
N PRO A 77 3.54 -10.31 0.00
CA PRO A 77 4.67 -9.48 -0.42
C PRO A 77 5.23 -9.84 -1.79
N GLU A 78 5.19 -11.11 -2.15
CA GLU A 78 5.69 -11.61 -3.43
C GLU A 78 4.87 -11.12 -4.63
N THR A 79 3.68 -10.57 -4.39
CA THR A 79 2.80 -10.07 -5.44
C THR A 79 2.92 -8.57 -5.66
N ILE A 80 3.71 -7.87 -4.87
CA ILE A 80 3.81 -6.41 -4.93
C ILE A 80 4.49 -5.97 -6.23
N VAL A 81 3.81 -5.10 -6.98
CA VAL A 81 4.35 -4.43 -8.17
C VAL A 81 4.20 -2.93 -7.96
N MET A 82 5.28 -2.20 -8.12
CA MET A 82 5.31 -0.75 -7.93
C MET A 82 5.69 -0.06 -9.23
N LEU A 83 4.89 0.95 -9.61
CA LEU A 83 5.15 1.80 -10.77
C LEU A 83 5.12 3.25 -10.32
N ILE A 84 5.97 4.09 -10.89
CA ILE A 84 5.94 5.52 -10.63
C ILE A 84 5.40 6.26 -11.84
N GLU A 85 4.69 7.35 -11.60
CA GLU A 85 4.23 8.21 -12.68
C GLU A 85 5.42 8.86 -13.37
N SER A 86 5.44 8.76 -14.69
CA SER A 86 6.51 9.35 -15.51
C SER A 86 6.10 10.68 -16.14
#